data_f871e98ebab927cd513b8b3c429cc197
#
_entry.id   f871e98ebab927cd513b8b3c429cc197
#
_cell.length_a   1.000
_cell.length_b   1.000
_cell.length_c   1.000
_cell.angle_alpha   90.00
_cell.angle_beta   90.00
_cell.angle_gamma   90.00
#
_symmetry.space_group_name_H-M   'P 1'
#
loop_
_entity.id
_entity.type
_entity.pdbx_description
1 polymer ?
#
loop_
_entity_poly.entity_id
_entity_poly.type
_entity_poly.pdbx_seq_one_letter_code
_entity_poly.pdbx_strand_id
1 'polypeptide(L)'
;MLASIIGGIFLIKVAYANPLNLPSYALLKPQIKEAYSFAKLEGDKLQDLPCNCGCMSDASSHGGRLHSRGLLDCFIEGDLSNGGKWDSHASECGLCYEDALEAKKLYEQGKTKEEIKEILLEKYSKLKFSEDTVYEE
;
A
#
# COMPACT_ATOMS: atom_id res chain seq x y z
N MET A 1 8.76 -43.45 14.16
CA MET A 1 9.41 -42.14 14.37
C MET A 1 9.67 -41.31 13.09
N LEU A 2 9.40 -41.80 11.89
CA LEU A 2 9.62 -41.07 10.62
C LEU A 2 8.49 -40.10 10.20
N ALA A 3 7.28 -40.26 10.72
CA ALA A 3 6.14 -39.45 10.35
C ALA A 3 6.20 -37.96 10.88
N SER A 4 6.86 -37.77 12.02
CA SER A 4 6.94 -36.44 12.65
C SER A 4 7.89 -35.46 11.92
N ILE A 5 8.89 -35.96 11.21
CA ILE A 5 9.89 -35.14 10.50
C ILE A 5 9.29 -34.58 9.21
N ILE A 6 8.45 -35.38 8.51
CA ILE A 6 7.81 -34.94 7.25
C ILE A 6 6.80 -33.83 7.49
N GLY A 7 6.04 -33.92 8.59
CA GLY A 7 5.08 -32.89 8.97
C GLY A 7 5.74 -31.53 9.32
N GLY A 8 6.88 -31.59 10.00
CA GLY A 8 7.63 -30.37 10.36
C GLY A 8 8.19 -29.63 9.16
N ILE A 9 8.72 -30.32 8.16
CA ILE A 9 9.27 -29.72 6.94
C ILE A 9 8.15 -29.09 6.09
N PHE A 10 6.96 -29.68 6.05
CA PHE A 10 5.82 -29.15 5.31
C PHE A 10 5.30 -27.85 5.95
N LEU A 11 5.19 -27.78 7.27
CA LEU A 11 4.76 -26.59 8.01
C LEU A 11 5.75 -25.44 7.87
N ILE A 12 7.06 -25.73 7.88
CA ILE A 12 8.10 -24.69 7.68
C ILE A 12 8.01 -24.10 6.27
N LYS A 13 7.82 -24.91 5.24
CA LYS A 13 7.65 -24.42 3.86
C LYS A 13 6.43 -23.54 3.70
N VAL A 14 5.32 -23.83 4.34
CA VAL A 14 4.10 -23.00 4.29
C VAL A 14 4.31 -21.68 5.00
N ALA A 15 5.04 -21.64 6.13
CA ALA A 15 5.32 -20.41 6.87
C ALA A 15 6.19 -19.42 6.10
N TYR A 16 7.03 -19.89 5.18
CA TYR A 16 7.89 -19.05 4.34
C TYR A 16 7.36 -18.87 2.90
N ALA A 17 6.17 -19.39 2.60
CA ALA A 17 5.60 -19.25 1.27
C ALA A 17 5.27 -17.78 0.97
N ASN A 18 5.77 -17.27 -0.16
CA ASN A 18 5.44 -15.97 -0.72
C ASN A 18 4.73 -16.17 -2.08
N PRO A 19 3.48 -16.68 -2.07
CA PRO A 19 2.77 -17.06 -3.29
C PRO A 19 2.49 -15.88 -4.22
N LEU A 20 2.52 -14.66 -3.71
CA LEU A 20 2.31 -13.45 -4.48
C LEU A 20 3.61 -12.87 -5.05
N ASN A 21 4.77 -13.48 -4.81
CA ASN A 21 6.08 -12.96 -5.19
C ASN A 21 6.26 -11.48 -4.77
N LEU A 22 5.87 -11.17 -3.54
CA LEU A 22 6.07 -9.85 -2.96
C LEU A 22 7.56 -9.61 -2.73
N PRO A 23 8.04 -8.37 -2.88
CA PRO A 23 9.43 -8.03 -2.60
C PRO A 23 9.73 -8.16 -1.09
N SER A 24 11.00 -8.33 -0.73
CA SER A 24 11.42 -8.56 0.66
C SER A 24 10.99 -7.45 1.62
N TYR A 25 11.05 -6.19 1.17
CA TYR A 25 10.63 -5.04 1.98
C TYR A 25 9.11 -5.03 2.28
N ALA A 26 8.29 -5.63 1.43
CA ALA A 26 6.87 -5.80 1.68
C ALA A 26 6.55 -6.86 2.76
N LEU A 27 7.53 -7.67 3.13
CA LEU A 27 7.38 -8.74 4.13
C LEU A 27 7.82 -8.31 5.54
N LEU A 28 8.31 -7.10 5.73
CA LEU A 28 8.88 -6.61 6.99
C LEU A 28 7.86 -6.48 8.12
N LYS A 29 6.63 -6.10 7.78
CA LYS A 29 5.52 -5.94 8.74
C LYS A 29 4.23 -6.50 8.15
N PRO A 30 3.34 -7.07 8.98
CA PRO A 30 2.06 -7.62 8.51
C PRO A 30 1.21 -6.61 7.72
N GLN A 31 1.13 -5.36 8.15
CA GLN A 31 0.35 -4.31 7.50
C GLN A 31 0.92 -3.96 6.12
N ILE A 32 2.25 -3.87 5.99
CA ILE A 32 2.90 -3.61 4.71
C ILE A 32 2.63 -4.77 3.76
N LYS A 33 2.79 -6.02 4.22
CA LYS A 33 2.48 -7.23 3.45
C LYS A 33 1.04 -7.23 2.96
N GLU A 34 0.09 -6.88 3.81
CA GLU A 34 -1.32 -6.81 3.46
C GLU A 34 -1.59 -5.76 2.39
N ALA A 35 -1.03 -4.55 2.53
CA ALA A 35 -1.18 -3.47 1.58
C ALA A 35 -0.60 -3.81 0.19
N TYR A 36 0.61 -4.40 0.13
CA TYR A 36 1.21 -4.88 -1.13
C TYR A 36 0.43 -6.05 -1.74
N SER A 37 -0.13 -6.92 -0.92
CA SER A 37 -1.00 -8.00 -1.40
C SER A 37 -2.27 -7.43 -2.04
N PHE A 38 -2.89 -6.45 -1.42
CA PHE A 38 -4.06 -5.76 -1.94
C PHE A 38 -3.73 -5.03 -3.26
N ALA A 39 -2.62 -4.30 -3.31
CA ALA A 39 -2.17 -3.64 -4.53
C ALA A 39 -1.92 -4.63 -5.70
N LYS A 40 -1.43 -5.84 -5.41
CA LYS A 40 -1.22 -6.87 -6.43
C LYS A 40 -2.51 -7.50 -6.93
N LEU A 41 -3.40 -7.83 -6.02
CA LEU A 41 -4.61 -8.61 -6.33
C LEU A 41 -5.75 -7.72 -6.85
N GLU A 42 -5.82 -6.49 -6.38
CA GLU A 42 -6.93 -5.57 -6.59
C GLU A 42 -6.44 -4.13 -6.86
N GLY A 43 -5.32 -3.99 -7.58
CA GLY A 43 -4.66 -2.70 -7.81
C GLY A 43 -5.54 -1.66 -8.52
N ASP A 44 -6.48 -2.09 -9.35
CA ASP A 44 -7.49 -1.23 -9.96
C ASP A 44 -8.32 -0.45 -8.91
N LYS A 45 -8.51 -1.00 -7.73
CA LYS A 45 -9.15 -0.33 -6.60
C LYS A 45 -8.33 0.81 -6.01
N LEU A 46 -7.00 0.75 -6.11
CA LEU A 46 -6.10 1.80 -5.65
C LEU A 46 -5.80 2.87 -6.70
N GLN A 47 -6.07 2.55 -7.97
CA GLN A 47 -5.89 3.51 -9.05
C GLN A 47 -6.85 4.70 -8.87
N ASP A 48 -6.33 5.92 -9.08
CA ASP A 48 -7.05 7.20 -8.96
C ASP A 48 -7.48 7.59 -7.53
N LEU A 49 -7.13 6.77 -6.52
CA LEU A 49 -7.24 7.20 -5.12
C LEU A 49 -6.08 8.15 -4.76
N PRO A 50 -6.31 9.15 -3.90
CA PRO A 50 -5.28 10.08 -3.50
C PRO A 50 -4.21 9.38 -2.67
N CYS A 51 -2.94 9.77 -2.89
CA CYS A 51 -1.85 9.49 -1.96
C CYS A 51 -1.54 10.78 -1.20
N ASN A 52 -1.76 10.76 0.10
CA ASN A 52 -1.66 11.97 0.94
C ASN A 52 -0.22 12.35 1.32
N CYS A 53 0.79 11.65 0.81
CA CYS A 53 2.20 11.96 1.04
C CYS A 53 2.80 13.02 0.10
N GLY A 54 2.02 13.57 -0.84
CA GLY A 54 2.47 14.57 -1.80
C GLY A 54 3.08 14.03 -3.09
N CYS A 55 3.31 12.73 -3.22
CA CYS A 55 3.95 12.11 -4.38
C CYS A 55 3.17 12.22 -5.70
N MET A 56 1.90 12.61 -5.64
CA MET A 56 1.09 12.89 -6.84
C MET A 56 1.32 14.29 -7.42
N SER A 57 1.84 15.23 -6.65
CA SER A 57 2.04 16.63 -7.05
C SER A 57 3.51 17.01 -7.21
N ASP A 58 4.42 16.31 -6.54
CA ASP A 58 5.85 16.61 -6.55
C ASP A 58 6.69 15.35 -6.72
N ALA A 59 7.28 15.18 -7.90
CA ALA A 59 8.17 14.06 -8.21
C ALA A 59 9.51 14.14 -7.45
N SER A 60 9.95 15.33 -7.04
CA SER A 60 11.27 15.52 -6.41
C SER A 60 11.35 14.91 -5.01
N SER A 61 10.23 14.84 -4.31
CA SER A 61 10.15 14.31 -2.94
C SER A 61 10.24 12.77 -2.87
N HIS A 62 10.09 12.06 -4.01
CA HIS A 62 9.96 10.60 -4.03
C HIS A 62 10.74 9.93 -5.19
N GLY A 63 12.05 10.19 -5.27
CA GLY A 63 12.91 9.51 -6.23
C GLY A 63 12.74 9.94 -7.68
N GLY A 64 12.12 11.09 -7.94
CA GLY A 64 11.99 11.68 -9.27
C GLY A 64 10.83 11.12 -10.10
N ARG A 65 9.93 10.32 -9.54
CA ARG A 65 8.78 9.75 -10.25
C ARG A 65 7.46 10.33 -9.71
N LEU A 66 6.66 10.91 -10.62
CA LEU A 66 5.31 11.35 -10.29
C LEU A 66 4.35 10.14 -10.24
N HIS A 67 3.54 10.06 -9.19
CA HIS A 67 2.55 9.01 -9.00
C HIS A 67 1.22 9.37 -9.67
N SER A 68 1.21 9.31 -11.02
CA SER A 68 0.06 9.75 -11.83
C SER A 68 -1.17 8.84 -11.73
N ARG A 69 -0.98 7.57 -11.37
CA ARG A 69 -2.07 6.61 -11.15
C ARG A 69 -2.56 6.59 -9.68
N GLY A 70 -2.24 7.63 -8.93
CA GLY A 70 -2.64 7.74 -7.53
C GLY A 70 -1.92 6.76 -6.62
N LEU A 71 -2.64 6.28 -5.61
CA LEU A 71 -2.11 5.42 -4.54
C LEU A 71 -1.49 4.12 -5.06
N LEU A 72 -1.95 3.58 -6.21
CA LEU A 72 -1.36 2.40 -6.83
C LEU A 72 0.12 2.57 -7.14
N ASP A 73 0.53 3.75 -7.58
CA ASP A 73 1.92 4.04 -7.95
C ASP A 73 2.90 4.04 -6.77
N CYS A 74 2.41 4.07 -5.53
CA CYS A 74 3.24 3.89 -4.33
C CYS A 74 3.72 2.44 -4.15
N PHE A 75 3.09 1.49 -4.82
CA PHE A 75 3.34 0.05 -4.70
C PHE A 75 3.94 -0.56 -5.97
N ILE A 76 3.48 -0.09 -7.14
CA ILE A 76 3.75 -0.73 -8.43
C ILE A 76 4.03 0.33 -9.49
N GLU A 77 5.19 0.25 -10.13
CA GLU A 77 5.52 1.02 -11.32
C GLU A 77 5.17 0.22 -12.58
N GLY A 78 4.30 0.77 -13.42
CA GLY A 78 3.83 0.09 -14.63
C GLY A 78 2.86 -1.06 -14.33
N ASP A 79 2.94 -2.11 -15.13
CA ASP A 79 2.14 -3.33 -15.01
C ASP A 79 3.04 -4.52 -14.74
N LEU A 80 2.88 -5.17 -13.59
CA LEU A 80 3.69 -6.33 -13.19
C LEU A 80 3.62 -7.50 -14.16
N SER A 81 2.55 -7.63 -14.93
CA SER A 81 2.40 -8.67 -15.97
C SER A 81 3.13 -8.32 -17.26
N ASN A 82 3.48 -7.06 -17.45
CA ASN A 82 4.05 -6.54 -18.69
C ASN A 82 5.33 -5.68 -18.44
N GLY A 83 6.26 -6.24 -17.68
CA GLY A 83 7.56 -5.61 -17.43
C GLY A 83 7.57 -4.50 -16.39
N GLY A 84 6.47 -4.28 -15.69
CA GLY A 84 6.42 -3.41 -14.52
C GLY A 84 7.20 -3.99 -13.33
N LYS A 85 7.44 -3.17 -12.34
CA LYS A 85 8.20 -3.55 -11.15
C LYS A 85 7.54 -3.07 -9.87
N TRP A 86 7.91 -3.69 -8.76
CA TRP A 86 7.53 -3.23 -7.44
C TRP A 86 8.21 -1.90 -7.11
N ASP A 87 7.47 -1.02 -6.44
CA ASP A 87 7.98 0.21 -5.86
C ASP A 87 8.10 0.06 -4.33
N SER A 88 9.22 0.47 -3.73
CA SER A 88 9.44 0.36 -2.28
C SER A 88 8.77 1.50 -1.49
N HIS A 89 8.29 2.54 -2.16
CA HIS A 89 7.82 3.78 -1.53
C HIS A 89 6.78 3.51 -0.43
N ALA A 90 5.76 2.70 -0.70
CA ALA A 90 4.74 2.41 0.29
C ALA A 90 5.25 1.62 1.51
N SER A 91 6.39 0.93 1.42
CA SER A 91 6.98 0.25 2.57
C SER A 91 7.68 1.20 3.54
N GLU A 92 8.07 2.37 3.05
CA GLU A 92 8.80 3.39 3.78
C GLU A 92 7.90 4.56 4.22
N CYS A 93 6.76 4.75 3.56
CA CYS A 93 5.79 5.81 3.84
C CYS A 93 4.55 5.25 4.54
N GLY A 94 4.37 5.58 5.83
CA GLY A 94 3.21 5.17 6.62
C GLY A 94 1.88 5.57 5.99
N LEU A 95 1.78 6.78 5.47
CA LEU A 95 0.55 7.28 4.84
C LEU A 95 0.14 6.41 3.64
N CYS A 96 1.08 5.93 2.82
CA CYS A 96 0.75 5.18 1.62
C CYS A 96 0.13 3.80 1.96
N TYR A 97 0.75 3.01 2.84
CA TYR A 97 0.19 1.70 3.17
C TYR A 97 -1.04 1.80 4.07
N GLU A 98 -1.12 2.79 4.95
CA GLU A 98 -2.31 3.03 5.80
C GLU A 98 -3.51 3.46 4.97
N ASP A 99 -3.34 4.39 4.03
CA ASP A 99 -4.43 4.81 3.12
C ASP A 99 -4.89 3.64 2.23
N ALA A 100 -3.98 2.76 1.80
CA ALA A 100 -4.36 1.56 1.05
C ALA A 100 -5.18 0.57 1.89
N LEU A 101 -4.82 0.35 3.15
CA LEU A 101 -5.56 -0.51 4.07
C LEU A 101 -6.91 0.10 4.46
N GLU A 102 -6.97 1.42 4.62
CA GLU A 102 -8.23 2.12 4.86
C GLU A 102 -9.16 2.00 3.64
N ALA A 103 -8.64 2.20 2.44
CA ALA A 103 -9.40 1.99 1.20
C ALA A 103 -9.94 0.56 1.12
N LYS A 104 -9.09 -0.46 1.36
CA LYS A 104 -9.50 -1.86 1.40
C LYS A 104 -10.68 -2.08 2.35
N LYS A 105 -10.58 -1.59 3.59
CA LYS A 105 -11.64 -1.69 4.61
C LYS A 105 -12.94 -1.02 4.16
N LEU A 106 -12.86 0.15 3.53
CA LEU A 106 -14.02 0.88 3.03
C LEU A 106 -14.69 0.14 1.87
N TYR A 107 -13.93 -0.47 0.95
CA TYR A 107 -14.48 -1.35 -0.08
C TYR A 107 -15.19 -2.58 0.53
N GLU A 108 -14.62 -3.20 1.55
CA GLU A 108 -15.26 -4.31 2.27
C GLU A 108 -16.57 -3.90 2.95
N GLN A 109 -16.73 -2.62 3.29
CA GLN A 109 -17.98 -2.02 3.79
C GLN A 109 -18.96 -1.62 2.69
N GLY A 110 -18.63 -1.86 1.42
CA GLY A 110 -19.49 -1.56 0.26
C GLY A 110 -19.42 -0.12 -0.24
N LYS A 111 -18.40 0.65 0.16
CA LYS A 111 -18.19 2.02 -0.33
C LYS A 111 -17.75 2.02 -1.80
N THR A 112 -18.21 3.02 -2.55
CA THR A 112 -17.74 3.27 -3.92
C THR A 112 -16.35 3.91 -3.92
N LYS A 113 -15.67 3.88 -5.07
CA LYS A 113 -14.35 4.53 -5.22
C LYS A 113 -14.44 6.03 -4.98
N GLU A 114 -15.50 6.68 -5.43
CA GLU A 114 -15.76 8.11 -5.26
C GLU A 114 -15.91 8.47 -3.78
N GLU A 115 -16.73 7.72 -3.03
CA GLU A 115 -16.87 7.91 -1.58
C GLU A 115 -15.54 7.72 -0.84
N ILE A 116 -14.77 6.71 -1.21
CA ILE A 116 -13.45 6.43 -0.60
C ILE A 116 -12.48 7.58 -0.88
N LYS A 117 -12.46 8.08 -2.11
CA LYS A 117 -11.63 9.23 -2.50
C LYS A 117 -11.95 10.46 -1.66
N GLU A 118 -13.23 10.77 -1.46
CA GLU A 118 -13.67 11.89 -0.62
C GLU A 118 -13.24 11.71 0.85
N ILE A 119 -13.41 10.51 1.42
CA ILE A 119 -13.02 10.19 2.79
C ILE A 119 -11.50 10.39 2.99
N LEU A 120 -10.68 9.88 2.07
CA LEU A 120 -9.23 10.00 2.16
C LEU A 120 -8.77 11.46 2.03
N LEU A 121 -9.40 12.25 1.14
CA LEU A 121 -9.11 13.68 0.99
C LEU A 121 -9.52 14.48 2.23
N GLU A 122 -10.67 14.20 2.81
CA GLU A 122 -11.15 14.88 4.03
C GLU A 122 -10.24 14.58 5.23
N LYS A 123 -9.81 13.34 5.39
CA LYS A 123 -8.85 12.94 6.41
C LYS A 123 -7.57 13.78 6.35
N TYR A 124 -7.02 13.97 5.15
CA TYR A 124 -5.79 14.73 4.95
C TYR A 124 -5.98 16.23 5.21
N SER A 125 -7.10 16.82 4.80
CA SER A 125 -7.39 18.22 5.06
C SER A 125 -7.44 18.53 6.56
N LYS A 126 -7.99 17.63 7.36
CA LYS A 126 -8.05 17.77 8.82
C LYS A 126 -6.66 17.66 9.48
N LEU A 127 -5.79 16.80 8.97
CA LEU A 127 -4.41 16.68 9.46
C LEU A 127 -3.60 17.96 9.19
N LYS A 128 -3.76 18.56 8.03
CA LYS A 128 -3.07 19.79 7.66
C LYS A 128 -3.48 20.98 8.52
N PHE A 129 -4.74 21.09 8.87
CA PHE A 129 -5.23 22.14 9.79
C PHE A 129 -4.72 21.96 11.23
N SER A 130 -4.42 20.75 11.68
CA SER A 130 -3.91 20.52 13.03
C SER A 130 -2.42 20.89 13.18
N GLU A 131 -1.65 20.84 12.09
CA GLU A 131 -0.25 21.31 12.10
C GLU A 131 -0.14 22.84 12.12
N ASP A 132 -1.02 23.55 11.40
CA ASP A 132 -1.02 25.00 11.35
C ASP A 132 -1.45 25.65 12.69
N THR A 133 -2.10 24.93 13.59
CA THR A 133 -2.53 25.42 14.91
C THR A 133 -1.50 25.26 16.03
N VAL A 134 -0.37 24.59 15.78
CA VAL A 134 0.67 24.32 16.80
C VAL A 134 1.75 25.42 16.87
N TYR A 135 1.78 26.37 15.95
CA TYR A 135 2.82 27.41 15.87
C TYR A 135 2.36 28.84 16.23
N GLU A 136 1.23 29.00 16.94
CA GLU A 136 0.85 30.27 17.55
C GLU A 136 0.96 30.19 19.09
N GLU A 137 2.18 30.16 19.62
CA GLU A 137 2.55 30.63 20.97
C GLU A 137 3.95 31.27 20.96
#